data_4942929960f6b0f93b16a9c166ed2d8d
#
_entry.id   4942929960f6b0f93b16a9c166ed2d8d
#
_cell.length_a   1.000
_cell.length_b   1.000
_cell.length_c   1.000
_cell.angle_alpha   90.00
_cell.angle_beta   90.00
_cell.angle_gamma   90.00
#
_symmetry.space_group_name_H-M   'P 1'
#
loop_
_entity.id
_entity.type
_entity.pdbx_description
1 polymer ?
#
loop_
_entity_poly.entity_id
_entity_poly.type
_entity_poly.pdbx_seq_one_letter_code
_entity_poly.pdbx_strand_id
1 'polypeptide(L)'
;MNRLSGLLGSFGVALAVLAGCGGNDLVLPGSGTAADLELVNGDNQTGSPRSPLAQPLQVKVVDDRGDPLSGHTVAFALDTDAPGARLDPESARSSRGGIAQSQWTLGASSGTQRVVARVAREGSEPLEVQFSAVVAAGAASKLVRGAGDDQSAEVGHRLADPLVVRVTDAFDNPVAGVSVDWAAADGDVDPASSVTGSDGRAQTSWTLGAATGSQSATASSGDLDGSPIHFTATGNVGGADELDRVSGNDQRARPGTALENPLVVELLDGAGNAVPNRAVTWVVATGGGSADPVTSTTDAEGRASTEWTLGPDEGRNTLNAVVSGVGVVAFSAMATNSGGGGSTGASRLAFREQPSDAEQDERIGPPVQVVVLDEDGERVTQGGFKVKLELTGSDNGKLKGHRDEDTRDGVATFDDLKVDREGEYRLRASVDGLPSVDSDAFEIHD
;
A
#
# COMPACT_ATOMS: atom_id res chain seq x y z
N MET A 1 46.36 6.84 -90.06
CA MET A 1 46.04 6.57 -91.45
C MET A 1 44.73 7.23 -91.75
N ASN A 2 44.82 8.13 -92.68
CA ASN A 2 43.80 8.66 -93.65
C ASN A 2 42.52 9.27 -93.08
N ARG A 3 42.40 10.61 -93.13
CA ARG A 3 42.10 11.46 -94.29
C ARG A 3 40.61 11.37 -94.61
N LEU A 4 39.86 12.36 -94.79
CA LEU A 4 39.86 13.68 -95.44
C LEU A 4 38.39 14.17 -95.60
N SER A 5 38.23 15.45 -95.49
CA SER A 5 37.47 16.38 -96.34
C SER A 5 35.97 16.28 -96.30
N GLY A 6 35.19 17.27 -96.06
CA GLY A 6 35.22 18.68 -96.47
C GLY A 6 33.93 18.95 -97.22
N LEU A 7 33.25 19.99 -96.90
CA LEU A 7 32.80 20.95 -97.94
C LEU A 7 31.92 22.09 -97.29
N LEU A 8 32.33 23.29 -97.61
CA LEU A 8 31.59 24.53 -97.35
C LEU A 8 30.26 24.58 -98.13
N GLY A 9 29.27 25.22 -97.54
CA GLY A 9 28.07 25.65 -98.20
C GLY A 9 27.53 26.89 -97.56
N SER A 10 27.99 28.05 -97.99
CA SER A 10 27.54 29.37 -97.66
C SER A 10 26.31 29.77 -98.52
N PHE A 11 25.26 30.29 -97.96
CA PHE A 11 24.24 31.15 -98.53
C PHE A 11 23.29 31.48 -97.42
N GLY A 12 23.00 32.73 -96.95
CA GLY A 12 22.66 33.88 -97.78
C GLY A 12 21.64 34.63 -96.89
N VAL A 13 21.92 35.76 -96.57
CA VAL A 13 21.18 36.81 -95.78
C VAL A 13 19.71 36.92 -96.26
N ALA A 14 18.75 36.99 -95.31
CA ALA A 14 17.55 37.77 -95.46
C ALA A 14 17.15 38.35 -94.11
N LEU A 15 17.42 39.66 -94.01
CA LEU A 15 17.00 40.52 -92.96
C LEU A 15 15.52 40.85 -93.19
N ALA A 16 14.59 40.41 -92.33
CA ALA A 16 13.23 40.94 -92.31
C ALA A 16 13.00 41.53 -90.94
N VAL A 17 13.05 42.86 -90.89
CA VAL A 17 12.54 43.71 -89.80
C VAL A 17 11.02 43.67 -89.86
N LEU A 18 10.39 43.12 -88.87
CA LEU A 18 8.99 43.34 -88.52
C LEU A 18 8.95 43.89 -87.11
N ALA A 19 8.74 45.21 -87.02
CA ALA A 19 8.31 45.86 -85.81
C ALA A 19 6.84 45.47 -85.57
N GLY A 20 6.53 44.92 -84.42
CA GLY A 20 5.21 44.54 -83.97
C GLY A 20 5.15 44.54 -82.43
N CYS A 21 4.51 45.56 -81.90
CA CYS A 21 4.14 45.78 -80.53
C CYS A 21 3.67 44.59 -79.76
N GLY A 22 4.00 44.58 -78.50
CA GLY A 22 3.36 43.74 -77.48
C GLY A 22 4.38 43.18 -76.50
N GLY A 23 4.75 43.96 -75.49
CA GLY A 23 5.50 43.46 -74.36
C GLY A 23 4.74 42.32 -73.67
N ASN A 24 5.19 41.12 -73.85
CA ASN A 24 5.06 40.08 -72.87
C ASN A 24 6.49 39.76 -72.47
N ASP A 25 6.90 40.30 -71.37
CA ASP A 25 8.03 39.75 -70.65
C ASP A 25 7.81 38.24 -70.54
N LEU A 26 8.59 37.48 -71.25
CA LEU A 26 8.73 36.06 -70.98
C LEU A 26 9.40 35.91 -69.62
N VAL A 27 8.58 36.08 -68.58
CA VAL A 27 8.98 35.74 -67.23
C VAL A 27 9.22 34.24 -67.23
N LEU A 28 10.47 33.82 -67.13
CA LEU A 28 10.80 32.43 -66.95
C LEU A 28 9.98 31.91 -65.76
N PRO A 29 9.24 30.80 -65.93
CA PRO A 29 8.47 30.27 -64.82
C PRO A 29 9.42 30.02 -63.65
N GLY A 30 9.19 30.77 -62.51
CA GLY A 30 9.95 30.62 -61.31
C GLY A 30 10.80 31.80 -60.82
N SER A 31 10.83 32.96 -61.56
CA SER A 31 11.63 34.15 -61.15
C SER A 31 10.78 35.26 -60.49
N GLY A 32 9.57 34.94 -60.05
CA GLY A 32 8.69 35.87 -59.30
C GLY A 32 9.09 36.06 -57.86
N THR A 33 8.62 37.17 -57.24
CA THR A 33 8.74 37.41 -55.80
C THR A 33 7.68 36.57 -55.08
N ALA A 34 8.09 35.84 -54.03
CA ALA A 34 7.17 35.06 -53.19
C ALA A 34 6.17 36.00 -52.52
N ALA A 35 4.88 35.80 -52.76
CA ALA A 35 3.78 36.58 -52.19
C ALA A 35 3.06 35.83 -51.11
N ASP A 36 2.99 34.48 -51.21
CA ASP A 36 2.36 33.66 -50.19
C ASP A 36 3.09 32.29 -50.04
N LEU A 37 2.91 31.68 -48.89
CA LEU A 37 3.41 30.35 -48.51
C LEU A 37 2.21 29.50 -48.06
N GLU A 38 1.78 28.59 -48.91
CA GLU A 38 0.60 27.77 -48.65
C GLU A 38 1.00 26.43 -48.00
N LEU A 39 0.25 25.99 -47.00
CA LEU A 39 0.37 24.67 -46.40
C LEU A 39 -0.29 23.63 -47.30
N VAL A 40 0.43 22.60 -47.71
CA VAL A 40 -0.07 21.61 -48.66
C VAL A 40 -0.34 20.24 -47.99
N ASN A 41 0.58 19.76 -47.20
CA ASN A 41 0.48 18.44 -46.56
C ASN A 41 1.35 18.39 -45.32
N GLY A 42 1.06 17.40 -44.41
CA GLY A 42 1.91 17.08 -43.29
C GLY A 42 1.56 17.77 -41.98
N ASP A 43 0.50 18.61 -41.96
CA ASP A 43 0.03 19.22 -40.71
C ASP A 43 -0.92 18.28 -39.92
N ASN A 44 -1.07 18.56 -38.61
CA ASN A 44 -1.98 17.87 -37.68
C ASN A 44 -1.82 16.35 -37.65
N GLN A 45 -0.62 15.84 -37.82
CA GLN A 45 -0.33 14.42 -37.71
C GLN A 45 -0.16 14.00 -36.26
N THR A 46 -0.31 12.69 -36.01
CA THR A 46 0.02 12.07 -34.74
C THR A 46 1.11 11.01 -34.97
N GLY A 47 2.08 10.95 -34.08
CA GLY A 47 3.17 9.96 -34.16
C GLY A 47 3.69 9.56 -32.78
N SER A 48 4.57 8.57 -32.77
CA SER A 48 5.26 8.11 -31.57
C SER A 48 6.52 8.91 -31.28
N PRO A 49 7.01 8.92 -30.05
CA PRO A 49 8.27 9.57 -29.69
C PRO A 49 9.42 9.12 -30.60
N ARG A 50 10.26 10.04 -31.04
CA ARG A 50 11.45 9.81 -31.90
C ARG A 50 11.17 9.07 -33.20
N SER A 51 9.93 9.06 -33.66
CA SER A 51 9.54 8.45 -34.94
C SER A 51 9.32 9.49 -36.02
N PRO A 52 9.65 9.19 -37.29
CA PRO A 52 9.30 10.06 -38.39
C PRO A 52 7.78 10.08 -38.58
N LEU A 53 7.24 11.25 -38.91
CA LEU A 53 5.84 11.38 -39.30
C LEU A 53 5.56 10.62 -40.60
N ALA A 54 4.35 10.14 -40.75
CA ALA A 54 3.93 9.32 -41.92
C ALA A 54 3.98 10.12 -43.21
N GLN A 55 3.67 11.42 -43.13
CA GLN A 55 3.69 12.30 -44.30
C GLN A 55 4.73 13.42 -44.07
N PRO A 56 5.52 13.78 -45.11
CA PRO A 56 6.44 14.90 -45.04
C PRO A 56 5.65 16.22 -44.90
N LEU A 57 6.27 17.20 -44.27
CA LEU A 57 5.80 18.57 -44.27
C LEU A 57 5.95 19.15 -45.69
N GLN A 58 4.89 19.64 -46.27
CA GLN A 58 4.90 20.20 -47.60
C GLN A 58 4.28 21.62 -47.61
N VAL A 59 5.01 22.53 -48.20
CA VAL A 59 4.53 23.90 -48.45
C VAL A 59 4.65 24.20 -49.92
N LYS A 60 3.82 25.15 -50.40
CA LYS A 60 3.88 25.67 -51.77
C LYS A 60 4.15 27.17 -51.74
N VAL A 61 5.17 27.57 -52.45
CA VAL A 61 5.53 28.97 -52.64
C VAL A 61 4.82 29.48 -53.87
N VAL A 62 4.08 30.56 -53.77
CA VAL A 62 3.32 31.16 -54.88
C VAL A 62 3.58 32.68 -55.00
N ASP A 63 3.34 33.22 -56.18
CA ASP A 63 3.35 34.65 -56.46
C ASP A 63 1.98 35.31 -56.10
N ASP A 64 1.82 36.59 -56.41
CA ASP A 64 0.62 37.38 -56.16
C ASP A 64 -0.61 36.95 -57.00
N ARG A 65 -0.42 36.07 -57.98
CA ARG A 65 -1.48 35.46 -58.83
C ARG A 65 -1.83 34.06 -58.39
N GLY A 66 -1.09 33.49 -57.41
CA GLY A 66 -1.21 32.08 -57.01
C GLY A 66 -0.43 31.11 -57.89
N ASP A 67 0.42 31.60 -58.79
CA ASP A 67 1.25 30.78 -59.66
C ASP A 67 2.45 30.20 -58.85
N PRO A 68 2.82 28.92 -59.05
CA PRO A 68 3.87 28.28 -58.30
C PRO A 68 5.25 28.83 -58.65
N LEU A 69 6.03 29.14 -57.63
CA LEU A 69 7.41 29.64 -57.75
C LEU A 69 8.44 28.56 -57.45
N SER A 70 9.38 28.36 -58.38
CA SER A 70 10.47 27.37 -58.23
C SER A 70 11.77 28.01 -57.75
N GLY A 71 12.62 27.25 -57.08
CA GLY A 71 13.96 27.68 -56.67
C GLY A 71 14.05 28.51 -55.42
N HIS A 72 12.92 28.90 -54.79
CA HIS A 72 12.87 29.58 -53.51
C HIS A 72 13.31 28.68 -52.37
N THR A 73 14.17 29.14 -51.50
CA THR A 73 14.61 28.41 -50.33
C THR A 73 13.57 28.56 -49.22
N VAL A 74 13.00 27.43 -48.79
CA VAL A 74 12.15 27.36 -47.61
C VAL A 74 12.98 26.74 -46.47
N ALA A 75 13.07 27.46 -45.36
CA ALA A 75 13.69 26.96 -44.12
C ALA A 75 12.60 26.37 -43.22
N PHE A 76 12.84 25.20 -42.70
CA PHE A 76 12.00 24.54 -41.69
C PHE A 76 12.72 24.60 -40.33
N ALA A 77 12.05 25.08 -39.31
CA ALA A 77 12.62 25.21 -37.98
C ALA A 77 11.65 24.69 -36.90
N LEU A 78 12.16 24.04 -35.88
CA LEU A 78 11.39 23.67 -34.71
C LEU A 78 11.00 24.94 -33.93
N ASP A 79 9.72 25.08 -33.60
CA ASP A 79 9.16 26.20 -32.82
C ASP A 79 8.86 25.78 -31.38
N THR A 80 9.24 24.55 -30.99
CA THR A 80 9.09 24.02 -29.63
C THR A 80 10.40 23.37 -29.21
N ASP A 81 10.68 23.41 -27.91
CA ASP A 81 11.74 22.60 -27.31
C ASP A 81 11.31 21.12 -27.37
N ALA A 82 11.85 20.42 -28.34
CA ALA A 82 11.53 19.03 -28.64
C ALA A 82 12.80 18.18 -28.71
N PRO A 83 13.34 17.73 -27.56
CA PRO A 83 14.59 16.99 -27.50
C PRO A 83 14.59 15.77 -28.43
N GLY A 84 15.56 15.76 -29.34
CA GLY A 84 15.72 14.67 -30.33
C GLY A 84 14.83 14.78 -31.56
N ALA A 85 14.05 15.85 -31.72
CA ALA A 85 13.36 16.16 -32.97
C ALA A 85 14.35 16.50 -34.06
N ARG A 86 14.00 16.18 -35.31
CA ARG A 86 14.82 16.45 -36.50
C ARG A 86 13.94 16.82 -37.69
N LEU A 87 14.51 17.68 -38.53
CA LEU A 87 13.98 18.05 -39.84
C LEU A 87 15.00 17.66 -40.88
N ASP A 88 14.58 16.95 -41.91
CA ASP A 88 15.48 16.48 -42.98
C ASP A 88 14.84 16.64 -44.36
N PRO A 89 15.32 17.60 -45.18
CA PRO A 89 16.31 18.61 -44.87
C PRO A 89 15.72 19.79 -44.02
N GLU A 90 16.53 20.49 -43.27
CA GLU A 90 16.14 21.74 -42.55
C GLU A 90 15.84 22.90 -43.52
N SER A 91 16.28 22.81 -44.76
CA SER A 91 15.88 23.74 -45.81
C SER A 91 15.80 23.03 -47.16
N ALA A 92 14.78 23.35 -47.96
CA ALA A 92 14.55 22.80 -49.26
C ALA A 92 14.27 23.91 -50.28
N ARG A 93 14.67 23.68 -51.54
CA ARG A 93 14.28 24.58 -52.64
C ARG A 93 12.94 24.12 -53.24
N SER A 94 12.07 25.06 -53.48
CA SER A 94 10.80 24.78 -54.16
C SER A 94 11.02 24.22 -55.57
N SER A 95 10.30 23.20 -55.91
CA SER A 95 10.27 22.50 -57.22
C SER A 95 9.59 23.38 -58.29
N ARG A 96 9.48 22.88 -59.53
CA ARG A 96 8.72 23.53 -60.59
C ARG A 96 7.23 23.73 -60.24
N GLY A 97 6.69 22.88 -59.37
CA GLY A 97 5.32 23.02 -58.86
C GLY A 97 5.22 23.91 -57.60
N GLY A 98 6.28 24.65 -57.25
CA GLY A 98 6.35 25.48 -56.06
C GLY A 98 6.53 24.74 -54.73
N ILE A 99 6.59 23.38 -54.74
CA ILE A 99 6.59 22.58 -53.55
C ILE A 99 8.01 22.42 -52.94
N ALA A 100 8.12 22.75 -51.69
CA ALA A 100 9.25 22.39 -50.82
C ALA A 100 8.79 21.45 -49.72
N GLN A 101 9.62 20.50 -49.31
CA GLN A 101 9.28 19.51 -48.31
C GLN A 101 10.42 19.18 -47.35
N SER A 102 10.04 18.75 -46.13
CA SER A 102 10.93 18.23 -45.12
C SER A 102 10.30 17.07 -44.39
N GLN A 103 11.08 16.04 -44.08
CA GLN A 103 10.65 14.93 -43.24
C GLN A 103 10.85 15.34 -41.77
N TRP A 104 9.78 15.29 -41.00
CA TRP A 104 9.84 15.61 -39.59
C TRP A 104 9.91 14.32 -38.75
N THR A 105 10.98 14.14 -37.98
CA THR A 105 11.09 13.17 -36.90
C THR A 105 10.74 13.86 -35.59
N LEU A 106 9.75 13.33 -34.89
CA LEU A 106 9.25 13.91 -33.63
C LEU A 106 10.30 13.79 -32.51
N GLY A 107 10.22 14.67 -31.55
CA GLY A 107 11.00 14.63 -30.32
C GLY A 107 10.53 13.55 -29.33
N ALA A 108 11.20 13.45 -28.22
CA ALA A 108 10.92 12.43 -27.19
C ALA A 108 9.69 12.74 -26.34
N SER A 109 9.39 14.02 -26.10
CA SER A 109 8.34 14.46 -25.19
C SER A 109 6.96 14.37 -25.81
N SER A 110 5.99 13.77 -25.13
CA SER A 110 4.58 13.72 -25.54
C SER A 110 3.95 15.10 -25.51
N GLY A 111 2.92 15.29 -26.35
CA GLY A 111 2.21 16.55 -26.48
C GLY A 111 2.38 17.17 -27.86
N THR A 112 1.97 18.42 -28.01
CA THR A 112 2.01 19.12 -29.31
C THR A 112 3.38 19.70 -29.56
N GLN A 113 3.96 19.34 -30.70
CA GLN A 113 5.20 19.92 -31.24
C GLN A 113 4.86 20.75 -32.48
N ARG A 114 5.69 21.76 -32.77
CA ARG A 114 5.46 22.70 -33.86
C ARG A 114 6.72 22.92 -34.69
N VAL A 115 6.51 23.11 -35.97
CA VAL A 115 7.53 23.48 -36.96
C VAL A 115 7.03 24.70 -37.73
N VAL A 116 7.88 25.69 -37.95
CA VAL A 116 7.61 26.80 -38.81
C VAL A 116 8.39 26.68 -40.10
N ALA A 117 7.71 26.76 -41.23
CA ALA A 117 8.32 26.89 -42.54
C ALA A 117 8.36 28.36 -42.93
N ARG A 118 9.53 28.85 -43.39
CA ARG A 118 9.78 30.28 -43.68
C ARG A 118 10.41 30.46 -45.04
N VAL A 119 9.95 31.48 -45.72
CA VAL A 119 10.58 32.02 -46.94
C VAL A 119 11.02 33.44 -46.68
N ALA A 120 12.32 33.71 -46.80
CA ALA A 120 12.81 35.09 -46.67
C ALA A 120 12.43 35.93 -47.86
N ARG A 121 12.03 37.21 -47.61
CA ARG A 121 11.74 38.20 -48.61
C ARG A 121 12.65 39.43 -48.45
N GLU A 122 13.21 39.91 -49.55
CA GLU A 122 14.03 41.12 -49.46
C GLU A 122 13.18 42.35 -49.10
N GLY A 123 13.59 43.06 -48.05
CA GLY A 123 12.93 44.29 -47.60
C GLY A 123 11.55 44.13 -46.99
N SER A 124 11.11 42.91 -46.69
CA SER A 124 9.80 42.59 -46.09
C SER A 124 9.92 41.48 -45.03
N GLU A 125 8.95 41.38 -44.16
CA GLU A 125 8.84 40.25 -43.24
C GLU A 125 8.78 38.93 -44.00
N PRO A 126 9.38 37.85 -43.47
CA PRO A 126 9.31 36.51 -44.04
C PRO A 126 7.88 36.03 -44.14
N LEU A 127 7.59 35.20 -45.14
CA LEU A 127 6.37 34.40 -45.15
C LEU A 127 6.55 33.19 -44.25
N GLU A 128 5.54 32.90 -43.41
CA GLU A 128 5.58 31.81 -42.45
C GLU A 128 4.30 31.01 -42.47
N VAL A 129 4.44 29.70 -42.36
CA VAL A 129 3.34 28.78 -42.03
C VAL A 129 3.77 27.85 -40.95
N GLN A 130 2.85 27.47 -40.06
CA GLN A 130 3.12 26.62 -38.93
C GLN A 130 2.51 25.23 -39.15
N PHE A 131 3.27 24.22 -38.86
CA PHE A 131 2.84 22.82 -38.73
C PHE A 131 2.74 22.45 -37.28
N SER A 132 1.80 21.59 -36.96
CA SER A 132 1.65 20.96 -35.65
C SER A 132 1.62 19.45 -35.79
N ALA A 133 2.13 18.76 -34.80
CA ALA A 133 1.98 17.32 -34.64
C ALA A 133 1.82 16.97 -33.16
N VAL A 134 1.04 15.92 -32.91
CA VAL A 134 0.85 15.39 -31.57
C VAL A 134 1.73 14.16 -31.38
N VAL A 135 2.61 14.21 -30.39
CA VAL A 135 3.38 13.05 -29.96
C VAL A 135 2.55 12.30 -28.91
N ALA A 136 2.04 11.13 -29.25
CA ALA A 136 1.41 10.23 -28.31
C ALA A 136 2.47 9.58 -27.45
N ALA A 137 2.15 9.25 -26.18
CA ALA A 137 3.04 8.43 -25.37
C ALA A 137 3.31 7.06 -26.05
N GLY A 138 4.49 6.54 -25.85
CA GLY A 138 4.87 5.20 -26.27
C GLY A 138 4.20 4.11 -25.44
N ALA A 139 4.64 2.86 -25.64
CA ALA A 139 4.21 1.74 -24.79
C ALA A 139 4.64 1.99 -23.33
N ALA A 140 3.79 1.56 -22.39
CA ALA A 140 4.14 1.61 -20.97
C ALA A 140 5.44 0.82 -20.73
N SER A 141 6.33 1.39 -19.97
CA SER A 141 7.67 0.86 -19.71
C SER A 141 8.05 0.83 -18.24
N LYS A 142 7.63 1.85 -17.49
CA LYS A 142 8.03 2.02 -16.09
C LYS A 142 6.83 2.28 -15.20
N LEU A 143 6.88 1.71 -13.98
CA LEU A 143 6.01 2.05 -12.87
C LEU A 143 6.84 2.80 -11.83
N VAL A 144 6.41 4.00 -11.44
CA VAL A 144 7.15 4.87 -10.52
C VAL A 144 6.26 5.28 -9.37
N ARG A 145 6.82 5.34 -8.15
CA ARG A 145 6.11 5.86 -6.98
C ARG A 145 5.80 7.35 -7.16
N GLY A 146 4.55 7.72 -6.89
CA GLY A 146 4.09 9.10 -6.99
C GLY A 146 4.00 9.79 -5.63
N ALA A 147 3.09 9.29 -4.77
CA ALA A 147 2.82 9.89 -3.46
C ALA A 147 2.17 8.87 -2.51
N GLY A 148 2.01 9.25 -1.25
CA GLY A 148 1.22 8.50 -0.27
C GLY A 148 2.01 7.48 0.55
N ASP A 149 3.35 7.43 0.42
CA ASP A 149 4.22 6.58 1.23
C ASP A 149 4.51 7.19 2.61
N ASP A 150 4.91 6.36 3.57
CA ASP A 150 5.35 6.75 4.92
C ASP A 150 4.32 7.57 5.72
N GLN A 151 3.03 7.33 5.52
CA GLN A 151 1.96 7.95 6.28
C GLN A 151 1.74 7.24 7.62
N SER A 152 0.95 7.86 8.50
CA SER A 152 0.48 7.23 9.73
C SER A 152 -0.98 7.58 9.98
N ALA A 153 -1.71 6.61 10.55
CA ALA A 153 -3.08 6.79 11.04
C ALA A 153 -3.31 5.84 12.22
N GLU A 154 -4.41 6.00 12.93
CA GLU A 154 -4.86 4.99 13.87
C GLU A 154 -5.20 3.69 13.12
N VAL A 155 -4.98 2.55 13.76
CA VAL A 155 -5.35 1.23 13.22
C VAL A 155 -6.83 1.19 12.85
N GLY A 156 -7.16 0.48 11.77
CA GLY A 156 -8.53 0.43 11.25
C GLY A 156 -9.00 1.70 10.55
N HIS A 157 -8.18 2.77 10.50
CA HIS A 157 -8.53 4.03 9.85
C HIS A 157 -7.86 4.18 8.49
N ARG A 158 -8.55 4.93 7.62
CA ARG A 158 -8.06 5.27 6.29
C ARG A 158 -6.94 6.31 6.39
N LEU A 159 -5.88 6.12 5.62
CA LEU A 159 -4.82 7.12 5.46
C LEU A 159 -5.36 8.42 4.88
N ALA A 160 -4.73 9.54 5.25
CA ALA A 160 -5.16 10.88 4.85
C ALA A 160 -5.02 11.10 3.34
N ASP A 161 -3.92 10.64 2.76
CA ASP A 161 -3.61 10.80 1.36
C ASP A 161 -3.67 9.45 0.64
N PRO A 162 -4.14 9.41 -0.63
CA PRO A 162 -4.13 8.19 -1.41
C PRO A 162 -2.71 7.74 -1.75
N LEU A 163 -2.53 6.44 -1.95
CA LEU A 163 -1.35 5.87 -2.59
C LEU A 163 -1.43 6.19 -4.08
N VAL A 164 -0.35 6.73 -4.63
CA VAL A 164 -0.28 7.15 -6.04
C VAL A 164 0.95 6.55 -6.69
N VAL A 165 0.77 5.97 -7.86
CA VAL A 165 1.85 5.61 -8.77
C VAL A 165 1.69 6.32 -10.11
N ARG A 166 2.74 6.34 -10.90
CA ARG A 166 2.72 6.86 -12.26
C ARG A 166 3.34 5.85 -13.21
N VAL A 167 2.64 5.63 -14.33
CA VAL A 167 3.15 4.82 -15.43
C VAL A 167 3.69 5.74 -16.52
N THR A 168 4.89 5.44 -17.00
CA THR A 168 5.54 6.18 -18.08
C THR A 168 6.05 5.23 -19.18
N ASP A 169 6.28 5.81 -20.36
CA ASP A 169 7.01 5.15 -21.44
C ASP A 169 8.53 5.23 -21.20
N ALA A 170 9.31 4.74 -22.16
CA ALA A 170 10.78 4.74 -22.11
C ALA A 170 11.40 6.15 -22.14
N PHE A 171 10.61 7.17 -22.45
CA PHE A 171 11.02 8.59 -22.50
C PHE A 171 10.42 9.41 -21.36
N ASP A 172 9.87 8.75 -20.34
CA ASP A 172 9.22 9.33 -19.17
C ASP A 172 7.92 10.10 -19.47
N ASN A 173 7.32 9.89 -20.65
CA ASN A 173 5.99 10.41 -20.97
C ASN A 173 4.91 9.65 -20.20
N PRO A 174 3.87 10.34 -19.69
CA PRO A 174 2.78 9.69 -18.99
C PRO A 174 1.97 8.80 -19.93
N VAL A 175 1.69 7.55 -19.49
CA VAL A 175 0.89 6.59 -20.24
C VAL A 175 -0.45 6.41 -19.59
N ALA A 176 -1.52 6.75 -20.30
CA ALA A 176 -2.90 6.56 -19.87
C ALA A 176 -3.42 5.16 -20.20
N GLY A 177 -4.47 4.73 -19.49
CA GLY A 177 -5.19 3.49 -19.79
C GLY A 177 -4.49 2.21 -19.33
N VAL A 178 -3.48 2.30 -18.48
CA VAL A 178 -2.75 1.15 -17.91
C VAL A 178 -3.39 0.76 -16.59
N SER A 179 -3.71 -0.54 -16.42
CA SER A 179 -4.22 -1.08 -15.16
C SER A 179 -3.09 -1.22 -14.15
N VAL A 180 -3.38 -0.80 -12.91
CA VAL A 180 -2.52 -0.98 -11.75
C VAL A 180 -3.33 -1.70 -10.69
N ASP A 181 -2.81 -2.82 -10.21
CA ASP A 181 -3.39 -3.64 -9.15
C ASP A 181 -2.76 -3.28 -7.80
N TRP A 182 -3.61 -3.14 -6.79
CA TRP A 182 -3.23 -2.75 -5.45
C TRP A 182 -3.53 -3.88 -4.47
N ALA A 183 -2.63 -4.10 -3.53
CA ALA A 183 -2.82 -5.06 -2.45
C ALA A 183 -2.20 -4.53 -1.16
N ALA A 184 -2.90 -4.67 -0.04
CA ALA A 184 -2.37 -4.45 1.29
C ALA A 184 -2.06 -5.81 1.93
N ALA A 185 -0.97 -5.87 2.71
CA ALA A 185 -0.67 -7.04 3.53
C ALA A 185 -1.63 -7.13 4.72
N ASP A 186 -1.97 -5.96 5.28
CA ASP A 186 -2.96 -5.80 6.34
C ASP A 186 -3.89 -4.64 5.99
N GLY A 187 -5.17 -4.78 6.38
CA GLY A 187 -6.18 -3.78 6.06
C GLY A 187 -6.74 -3.94 4.65
N ASP A 188 -7.19 -2.83 4.04
CA ASP A 188 -7.91 -2.86 2.77
C ASP A 188 -7.53 -1.68 1.87
N VAL A 189 -7.52 -1.93 0.55
CA VAL A 189 -7.30 -0.91 -0.48
C VAL A 189 -8.53 -0.78 -1.36
N ASP A 190 -8.99 0.44 -1.58
CA ASP A 190 -10.18 0.72 -2.39
C ASP A 190 -9.96 1.89 -3.35
N PRO A 191 -10.02 1.63 -4.67
CA PRO A 191 -10.23 0.36 -5.37
C PRO A 191 -9.00 -0.57 -5.35
N ALA A 192 -9.21 -1.89 -5.42
CA ALA A 192 -8.13 -2.88 -5.55
C ALA A 192 -7.45 -2.88 -6.93
N SER A 193 -8.03 -2.23 -7.92
CA SER A 193 -7.42 -1.98 -9.23
C SER A 193 -7.88 -0.63 -9.76
N SER A 194 -6.97 0.13 -10.35
CA SER A 194 -7.27 1.42 -10.96
C SER A 194 -6.52 1.60 -12.28
N VAL A 195 -7.04 2.47 -13.14
CA VAL A 195 -6.47 2.70 -14.48
C VAL A 195 -5.83 4.09 -14.52
N THR A 196 -4.66 4.21 -15.15
CA THR A 196 -3.96 5.49 -15.26
C THR A 196 -4.74 6.51 -16.08
N GLY A 197 -4.80 7.74 -15.58
CA GLY A 197 -5.35 8.90 -16.27
C GLY A 197 -4.40 9.46 -17.36
N SER A 198 -4.80 10.57 -17.98
CA SER A 198 -3.99 11.26 -19.02
C SER A 198 -2.63 11.74 -18.51
N ASP A 199 -2.47 11.92 -17.21
CA ASP A 199 -1.22 12.28 -16.55
C ASP A 199 -0.36 11.06 -16.17
N GLY A 200 -0.81 9.86 -16.55
CA GLY A 200 -0.17 8.59 -16.25
C GLY A 200 -0.34 8.13 -14.80
N ARG A 201 -1.16 8.77 -13.99
CA ARG A 201 -1.34 8.44 -12.57
C ARG A 201 -2.50 7.49 -12.34
N ALA A 202 -2.26 6.53 -11.44
CA ALA A 202 -3.26 5.67 -10.83
C ALA A 202 -3.18 5.82 -9.31
N GLN A 203 -4.30 5.66 -8.62
CA GLN A 203 -4.35 5.82 -7.17
C GLN A 203 -5.36 4.89 -6.53
N THR A 204 -5.12 4.61 -5.25
CA THR A 204 -6.04 3.92 -4.35
C THR A 204 -6.00 4.55 -2.97
N SER A 205 -7.02 4.30 -2.18
CA SER A 205 -7.03 4.62 -0.75
C SER A 205 -6.68 3.39 0.05
N TRP A 206 -5.93 3.56 1.13
CA TRP A 206 -5.57 2.46 2.02
C TRP A 206 -6.15 2.71 3.41
N THR A 207 -6.95 1.74 3.88
CA THR A 207 -7.41 1.63 5.28
C THR A 207 -6.48 0.66 5.98
N LEU A 208 -5.84 1.10 7.06
CA LEU A 208 -4.90 0.28 7.82
C LEU A 208 -5.61 -0.91 8.48
N GLY A 209 -4.89 -2.01 8.66
CA GLY A 209 -5.35 -3.15 9.45
C GLY A 209 -5.36 -2.88 10.95
N ALA A 210 -5.73 -3.89 11.73
CA ALA A 210 -5.88 -3.79 13.18
C ALA A 210 -4.55 -3.74 13.95
N ALA A 211 -3.44 -4.18 13.36
CA ALA A 211 -2.15 -4.26 14.03
C ALA A 211 -1.47 -2.87 14.10
N THR A 212 -0.89 -2.55 15.26
CA THR A 212 -0.02 -1.38 15.41
C THR A 212 1.36 -1.60 14.80
N GLY A 213 2.05 -0.51 14.45
CA GLY A 213 3.38 -0.55 13.84
C GLY A 213 3.38 -0.47 12.33
N SER A 214 4.44 -0.98 11.70
CA SER A 214 4.62 -0.87 10.24
C SER A 214 3.71 -1.83 9.49
N GLN A 215 2.93 -1.27 8.57
CA GLN A 215 2.08 -2.00 7.63
C GLN A 215 2.54 -1.73 6.20
N SER A 216 2.23 -2.60 5.26
CA SER A 216 2.69 -2.48 3.88
C SER A 216 1.58 -2.71 2.86
N ALA A 217 1.71 -1.99 1.74
CA ALA A 217 0.88 -2.19 0.56
C ALA A 217 1.74 -2.20 -0.70
N THR A 218 1.21 -2.74 -1.78
CA THR A 218 1.92 -2.85 -3.06
C THR A 218 1.05 -2.34 -4.21
N ALA A 219 1.71 -1.75 -5.21
CA ALA A 219 1.15 -1.45 -6.52
C ALA A 219 1.89 -2.25 -7.58
N SER A 220 1.18 -2.99 -8.41
CA SER A 220 1.77 -3.78 -9.48
C SER A 220 1.10 -3.51 -10.82
N SER A 221 1.86 -3.57 -11.90
CA SER A 221 1.35 -3.43 -13.26
C SER A 221 2.20 -4.24 -14.21
N GLY A 222 1.78 -5.47 -14.50
CA GLY A 222 2.51 -6.38 -15.39
C GLY A 222 4.01 -6.43 -15.11
N ASP A 223 4.79 -6.55 -16.20
CA ASP A 223 6.27 -6.64 -16.14
C ASP A 223 6.94 -5.26 -16.33
N LEU A 224 6.29 -4.16 -15.93
CA LEU A 224 6.88 -2.83 -16.03
C LEU A 224 8.11 -2.72 -15.12
N ASP A 225 9.13 -2.02 -15.60
CA ASP A 225 10.31 -1.70 -14.78
C ASP A 225 9.89 -0.93 -13.52
N GLY A 226 10.38 -1.38 -12.36
CA GLY A 226 9.99 -0.87 -11.06
C GLY A 226 8.73 -1.50 -10.45
N SER A 227 8.04 -2.41 -11.14
CA SER A 227 6.91 -3.18 -10.57
C SER A 227 7.41 -4.41 -9.81
N PRO A 228 6.89 -4.72 -8.59
CA PRO A 228 5.93 -3.92 -7.82
C PRO A 228 6.56 -2.75 -7.06
N ILE A 229 5.79 -1.67 -6.85
CA ILE A 229 6.12 -0.60 -5.93
C ILE A 229 5.59 -0.97 -4.54
N HIS A 230 6.42 -0.78 -3.51
CA HIS A 230 6.04 -1.00 -2.12
C HIS A 230 5.76 0.34 -1.44
N PHE A 231 4.71 0.37 -0.63
CA PHE A 231 4.35 1.46 0.26
C PHE A 231 4.38 0.97 1.70
N THR A 232 4.70 1.87 2.61
CA THR A 232 4.70 1.66 4.05
C THR A 232 3.81 2.69 4.73
N ALA A 233 3.20 2.29 5.84
CA ALA A 233 2.51 3.20 6.73
C ALA A 233 2.64 2.71 8.18
N THR A 234 2.47 3.62 9.13
CA THR A 234 2.49 3.29 10.56
C THR A 234 1.07 3.30 11.12
N GLY A 235 0.63 2.13 11.60
CA GLY A 235 -0.58 2.01 12.41
C GLY A 235 -0.30 2.44 13.84
N ASN A 236 -0.93 3.52 14.26
CA ASN A 236 -0.89 3.99 15.65
C ASN A 236 -2.00 3.32 16.46
N VAL A 237 -1.77 3.12 17.76
CA VAL A 237 -2.82 2.67 18.67
C VAL A 237 -3.98 3.64 18.64
N GLY A 238 -5.20 3.12 18.65
CA GLY A 238 -6.43 3.88 18.67
C GLY A 238 -6.75 4.48 20.03
N GLY A 239 -7.91 5.12 20.13
CA GLY A 239 -8.46 5.57 21.41
C GLY A 239 -8.73 4.37 22.31
N ALA A 240 -8.53 4.54 23.65
CA ALA A 240 -8.86 3.51 24.61
C ALA A 240 -10.37 3.22 24.60
N ASP A 241 -10.73 1.95 24.51
CA ASP A 241 -12.12 1.48 24.37
C ASP A 241 -12.51 0.46 25.44
N GLU A 242 -11.61 -0.44 25.82
CA GLU A 242 -11.87 -1.52 26.76
C GLU A 242 -10.87 -1.49 27.93
N LEU A 243 -11.39 -1.68 29.14
CA LEU A 243 -10.59 -1.80 30.38
C LEU A 243 -10.87 -3.16 30.99
N ASP A 244 -9.87 -4.01 31.01
CA ASP A 244 -9.98 -5.39 31.49
C ASP A 244 -9.21 -5.65 32.77
N ARG A 245 -9.69 -6.61 33.52
CA ARG A 245 -9.03 -7.14 34.71
C ARG A 245 -8.04 -8.23 34.31
N VAL A 246 -6.78 -8.05 34.68
CA VAL A 246 -5.73 -9.04 34.38
C VAL A 246 -5.50 -9.97 35.56
N SER A 247 -5.29 -9.39 36.77
CA SER A 247 -4.98 -10.19 37.96
C SER A 247 -5.30 -9.45 39.25
N GLY A 248 -5.21 -10.15 40.37
CA GLY A 248 -5.29 -9.58 41.71
C GLY A 248 -6.70 -9.55 42.33
N ASN A 249 -7.73 -10.04 41.58
CA ASN A 249 -9.10 -10.09 42.11
C ASN A 249 -9.27 -11.26 43.11
N ASP A 250 -10.28 -11.14 43.97
CA ASP A 250 -10.80 -12.16 44.92
C ASP A 250 -9.75 -12.75 45.85
N GLN A 251 -8.75 -11.94 46.23
CA GLN A 251 -7.75 -12.28 47.25
C GLN A 251 -8.32 -12.21 48.68
N ARG A 252 -7.61 -12.85 49.58
CA ARG A 252 -7.92 -12.84 51.02
C ARG A 252 -6.70 -12.35 51.80
N ALA A 253 -6.92 -11.49 52.78
CA ALA A 253 -5.88 -11.00 53.67
C ALA A 253 -6.48 -10.65 55.02
N ARG A 254 -5.64 -10.40 56.01
CA ARG A 254 -6.12 -9.88 57.30
C ARG A 254 -6.62 -8.45 57.19
N PRO A 255 -7.64 -8.06 57.98
CA PRO A 255 -8.04 -6.68 58.05
C PRO A 255 -6.83 -5.74 58.29
N GLY A 256 -6.77 -4.64 57.57
CA GLY A 256 -5.69 -3.64 57.69
C GLY A 256 -4.35 -4.05 57.07
N THR A 257 -4.26 -5.16 56.33
CA THR A 257 -3.03 -5.59 55.66
C THR A 257 -3.13 -5.47 54.15
N ALA A 258 -1.97 -5.30 53.51
CA ALA A 258 -1.88 -5.33 52.02
C ALA A 258 -2.18 -6.73 51.47
N LEU A 259 -2.79 -6.76 50.31
CA LEU A 259 -2.93 -7.99 49.52
C LEU A 259 -1.56 -8.49 49.06
N GLU A 260 -1.45 -9.79 48.84
CA GLU A 260 -0.20 -10.42 48.42
C GLU A 260 0.19 -10.07 47.00
N ASN A 261 -0.80 -10.04 46.11
CA ASN A 261 -0.59 -9.72 44.71
C ASN A 261 -1.21 -8.37 44.34
N PRO A 262 -0.54 -7.56 43.51
CA PRO A 262 -1.09 -6.29 43.05
C PRO A 262 -2.36 -6.51 42.21
N LEU A 263 -3.23 -5.53 42.19
CA LEU A 263 -4.33 -5.45 41.25
C LEU A 263 -3.76 -4.97 39.91
N VAL A 264 -4.10 -5.64 38.84
CA VAL A 264 -3.63 -5.29 37.49
C VAL A 264 -4.82 -5.20 36.55
N VAL A 265 -4.87 -4.12 35.80
CA VAL A 265 -5.78 -3.95 34.65
C VAL A 265 -4.98 -3.79 33.37
N GLU A 266 -5.62 -4.06 32.25
CA GLU A 266 -5.13 -3.83 30.90
C GLU A 266 -6.11 -2.95 30.14
N LEU A 267 -5.58 -1.98 29.40
CA LEU A 267 -6.35 -1.04 28.63
C LEU A 267 -6.09 -1.27 27.15
N LEU A 268 -7.15 -1.53 26.38
CA LEU A 268 -7.11 -1.84 24.98
C LEU A 268 -7.86 -0.81 24.14
N ASP A 269 -7.46 -0.67 22.86
CA ASP A 269 -8.25 0.05 21.85
C ASP A 269 -9.33 -0.84 21.25
N GLY A 270 -10.18 -0.29 20.37
CA GLY A 270 -11.26 -1.04 19.73
C GLY A 270 -10.80 -2.14 18.78
N ALA A 271 -9.51 -2.23 18.48
CA ALA A 271 -8.88 -3.28 17.68
C ALA A 271 -8.16 -4.32 18.56
N GLY A 272 -8.17 -4.17 19.89
CA GLY A 272 -7.51 -5.05 20.85
C GLY A 272 -6.01 -4.77 21.05
N ASN A 273 -5.51 -3.60 20.64
CA ASN A 273 -4.12 -3.23 20.88
C ASN A 273 -3.98 -2.55 22.23
N ALA A 274 -2.87 -2.80 22.91
CA ALA A 274 -2.51 -2.19 24.17
C ALA A 274 -2.42 -0.65 24.07
N VAL A 275 -3.09 0.05 24.98
CA VAL A 275 -3.08 1.53 25.03
C VAL A 275 -2.15 2.00 26.16
N PRO A 276 -0.96 2.49 25.85
CA PRO A 276 0.00 2.97 26.84
C PRO A 276 -0.27 4.41 27.27
N ASN A 277 0.40 4.83 28.35
CA ASN A 277 0.44 6.21 28.86
C ASN A 277 -0.94 6.79 29.24
N ARG A 278 -1.89 5.93 29.64
CA ARG A 278 -3.21 6.36 30.15
C ARG A 278 -3.27 6.22 31.65
N ALA A 279 -3.84 7.22 32.30
CA ALA A 279 -4.01 7.22 33.76
C ALA A 279 -5.17 6.29 34.15
N VAL A 280 -4.91 5.39 35.09
CA VAL A 280 -5.88 4.55 35.78
C VAL A 280 -5.98 5.06 37.24
N THR A 281 -7.18 5.42 37.66
CA THR A 281 -7.44 5.88 39.05
C THR A 281 -8.03 4.71 39.82
N TRP A 282 -7.44 4.43 40.99
CA TRP A 282 -7.84 3.35 41.89
C TRP A 282 -8.66 3.92 43.06
N VAL A 283 -9.93 3.55 43.09
CA VAL A 283 -10.89 4.13 44.07
C VAL A 283 -11.43 3.03 44.96
N VAL A 284 -11.11 3.09 46.24
CA VAL A 284 -11.73 2.20 47.23
C VAL A 284 -13.22 2.52 47.31
N ALA A 285 -14.07 1.54 47.00
CA ALA A 285 -15.51 1.69 46.93
C ALA A 285 -16.19 1.26 48.24
N THR A 286 -15.79 0.14 48.85
CA THR A 286 -16.31 -0.36 50.14
C THR A 286 -15.21 -0.99 50.99
N GLY A 287 -15.46 -1.13 52.29
CA GLY A 287 -14.59 -1.83 53.22
C GLY A 287 -13.45 -0.97 53.77
N GLY A 288 -13.19 0.20 53.20
CA GLY A 288 -12.07 1.04 53.62
C GLY A 288 -10.72 0.56 53.06
N GLY A 289 -9.62 1.02 53.70
CA GLY A 289 -8.27 0.73 53.24
C GLY A 289 -7.73 1.75 52.25
N SER A 290 -6.66 1.38 51.50
CA SER A 290 -5.99 2.30 50.58
C SER A 290 -5.37 1.58 49.41
N ALA A 291 -5.35 2.25 48.24
CA ALA A 291 -4.56 1.86 47.07
C ALA A 291 -3.26 2.67 47.03
N ASP A 292 -2.15 2.06 46.65
CA ASP A 292 -0.87 2.72 46.47
C ASP A 292 -0.13 2.16 45.25
N PRO A 293 0.06 2.96 44.21
CA PRO A 293 -0.42 4.34 44.02
C PRO A 293 -1.93 4.43 43.79
N VAL A 294 -2.54 5.55 44.17
CA VAL A 294 -3.95 5.86 43.88
C VAL A 294 -4.22 6.16 42.44
N THR A 295 -3.16 6.43 41.65
CA THR A 295 -3.21 6.58 40.19
C THR A 295 -1.93 6.03 39.63
N SER A 296 -2.05 5.11 38.69
CA SER A 296 -0.94 4.57 37.90
C SER A 296 -1.17 4.82 36.40
N THR A 297 -0.11 4.72 35.63
CA THR A 297 -0.17 4.94 34.17
C THR A 297 0.07 3.61 33.48
N THR A 298 -0.67 3.35 32.41
CA THR A 298 -0.47 2.13 31.61
C THR A 298 0.91 2.11 30.94
N ASP A 299 1.57 0.97 30.98
CA ASP A 299 2.86 0.68 30.35
C ASP A 299 2.71 0.40 28.84
N ALA A 300 3.77 -0.09 28.20
CA ALA A 300 3.78 -0.41 26.77
C ALA A 300 2.82 -1.57 26.42
N GLU A 301 2.56 -2.45 27.35
CA GLU A 301 1.61 -3.57 27.26
C GLU A 301 0.18 -3.17 27.64
N GLY A 302 -0.08 -1.87 27.86
CA GLY A 302 -1.39 -1.35 28.26
C GLY A 302 -1.75 -1.62 29.72
N ARG A 303 -0.82 -2.08 30.57
CA ARG A 303 -1.09 -2.52 31.94
C ARG A 303 -0.81 -1.43 32.94
N ALA A 304 -1.69 -1.36 33.94
CA ALA A 304 -1.51 -0.53 35.13
C ALA A 304 -1.80 -1.34 36.38
N SER A 305 -1.09 -1.04 37.45
CA SER A 305 -1.21 -1.80 38.71
C SER A 305 -1.25 -0.89 39.95
N THR A 306 -1.78 -1.43 41.04
CA THR A 306 -1.75 -0.85 42.35
C THR A 306 -1.64 -1.93 43.43
N GLU A 307 -0.99 -1.63 44.54
CA GLU A 307 -1.09 -2.43 45.76
C GLU A 307 -2.34 -2.00 46.52
N TRP A 308 -3.06 -2.97 47.10
CA TRP A 308 -4.28 -2.69 47.84
C TRP A 308 -4.16 -3.16 49.29
N THR A 309 -4.22 -2.23 50.23
CA THR A 309 -4.35 -2.52 51.68
C THR A 309 -5.82 -2.53 52.03
N LEU A 310 -6.31 -3.63 52.61
CA LEU A 310 -7.71 -3.79 53.02
C LEU A 310 -8.07 -2.90 54.21
N GLY A 311 -9.33 -2.62 54.37
CA GLY A 311 -9.83 -1.89 55.53
C GLY A 311 -9.73 -2.66 56.86
N PRO A 312 -10.00 -1.98 58.01
CA PRO A 312 -9.76 -2.53 59.33
C PRO A 312 -10.79 -3.58 59.77
N ASP A 313 -11.93 -3.67 59.09
CA ASP A 313 -13.04 -4.54 59.46
C ASP A 313 -13.06 -5.82 58.61
N GLU A 314 -13.49 -6.95 59.21
CA GLU A 314 -13.74 -8.18 58.44
C GLU A 314 -14.91 -7.99 57.48
N GLY A 315 -14.80 -8.65 56.35
CA GLY A 315 -15.83 -8.67 55.32
C GLY A 315 -15.30 -8.35 53.91
N ARG A 316 -16.23 -8.23 52.98
CA ARG A 316 -15.92 -7.93 51.57
C ARG A 316 -15.50 -6.47 51.41
N ASN A 317 -14.34 -6.29 50.82
CA ASN A 317 -13.83 -5.02 50.37
C ASN A 317 -13.96 -4.93 48.84
N THR A 318 -14.22 -3.75 48.28
CA THR A 318 -14.24 -3.50 46.86
C THR A 318 -13.45 -2.26 46.50
N LEU A 319 -12.74 -2.34 45.34
CA LEU A 319 -11.96 -1.25 44.78
C LEU A 319 -12.25 -1.20 43.27
N ASN A 320 -12.36 0.02 42.76
CA ASN A 320 -12.61 0.26 41.35
C ASN A 320 -11.36 0.82 40.65
N ALA A 321 -10.96 0.23 39.57
CA ALA A 321 -10.08 0.84 38.58
C ALA A 321 -10.93 1.66 37.59
N VAL A 322 -10.62 2.92 37.43
CA VAL A 322 -11.40 3.89 36.64
C VAL A 322 -10.51 4.53 35.58
N VAL A 323 -10.92 4.42 34.33
CA VAL A 323 -10.35 5.17 33.21
C VAL A 323 -11.40 6.13 32.69
N SER A 324 -11.10 7.42 32.73
CA SER A 324 -12.05 8.46 32.29
C SER A 324 -12.38 8.30 30.80
N GLY A 325 -13.68 8.23 30.49
CA GLY A 325 -14.19 8.10 29.13
C GLY A 325 -14.21 6.68 28.58
N VAL A 326 -13.71 5.67 29.34
CA VAL A 326 -13.70 4.26 28.94
C VAL A 326 -14.61 3.44 29.84
N GLY A 327 -14.29 3.35 31.14
CA GLY A 327 -15.12 2.53 32.02
C GLY A 327 -14.56 2.35 33.42
N VAL A 328 -15.17 1.39 34.12
CA VAL A 328 -14.85 1.04 35.50
C VAL A 328 -14.80 -0.48 35.62
N VAL A 329 -13.70 -0.98 36.18
CA VAL A 329 -13.52 -2.39 36.50
C VAL A 329 -13.43 -2.54 38.03
N ALA A 330 -14.28 -3.38 38.61
CA ALA A 330 -14.33 -3.61 40.05
C ALA A 330 -13.48 -4.80 40.44
N PHE A 331 -12.74 -4.64 41.53
CA PHE A 331 -12.04 -5.72 42.23
C PHE A 331 -12.73 -5.95 43.58
N SER A 332 -12.67 -7.19 44.02
CA SER A 332 -13.10 -7.59 45.36
C SER A 332 -12.01 -8.34 46.09
N ALA A 333 -12.01 -8.21 47.40
CA ALA A 333 -11.17 -8.99 48.29
C ALA A 333 -11.91 -9.21 49.62
N MET A 334 -11.54 -10.29 50.32
CA MET A 334 -12.12 -10.61 51.62
C MET A 334 -11.13 -10.33 52.75
N ALA A 335 -11.50 -9.44 53.63
CA ALA A 335 -10.78 -9.23 54.89
C ALA A 335 -11.25 -10.28 55.91
N THR A 336 -10.33 -11.13 56.42
CA THR A 336 -10.67 -12.16 57.37
C THR A 336 -9.53 -12.39 58.37
N ASN A 337 -9.87 -12.54 59.65
CA ASN A 337 -8.93 -12.94 60.72
C ASN A 337 -8.57 -14.43 60.70
N SER A 338 -9.32 -15.24 60.00
CA SER A 338 -8.97 -16.61 59.72
C SER A 338 -7.78 -16.61 58.72
N GLY A 339 -6.58 -16.61 59.29
CA GLY A 339 -5.26 -16.62 58.68
C GLY A 339 -5.18 -16.31 57.20
N GLY A 340 -4.67 -15.11 56.86
CA GLY A 340 -4.19 -14.78 55.53
C GLY A 340 -2.94 -15.61 55.18
N GLY A 341 -3.16 -16.77 54.74
CA GLY A 341 -2.34 -17.55 53.87
C GLY A 341 -3.30 -18.01 52.80
N GLY A 342 -2.95 -17.93 51.54
CA GLY A 342 -3.82 -18.41 50.46
C GLY A 342 -4.41 -19.73 50.92
N SER A 343 -5.70 -19.90 50.74
CA SER A 343 -6.39 -21.13 51.15
C SER A 343 -5.57 -22.33 50.70
N THR A 344 -4.85 -22.96 51.64
CA THR A 344 -4.26 -24.28 51.42
C THR A 344 -5.35 -25.35 51.41
N GLY A 345 -6.61 -24.91 51.54
CA GLY A 345 -7.81 -25.72 51.45
C GLY A 345 -8.21 -25.99 50.00
N ALA A 346 -7.29 -26.54 49.22
CA ALA A 346 -7.68 -27.16 47.97
C ALA A 346 -8.79 -28.20 48.23
N SER A 347 -9.91 -28.08 47.56
CA SER A 347 -11.10 -28.91 47.74
C SER A 347 -11.41 -29.73 46.48
N ARG A 348 -11.21 -29.19 45.33
CA ARG A 348 -11.55 -29.84 44.06
C ARG A 348 -10.67 -29.36 42.90
N LEU A 349 -10.72 -30.15 41.80
CA LEU A 349 -10.14 -29.82 40.51
C LEU A 349 -11.25 -29.45 39.54
N ALA A 350 -10.92 -28.63 38.53
CA ALA A 350 -11.78 -28.37 37.35
C ALA A 350 -10.91 -28.21 36.12
N PHE A 351 -11.40 -28.62 34.97
CA PHE A 351 -10.81 -28.22 33.69
C PHE A 351 -11.23 -26.79 33.37
N ARG A 352 -10.26 -25.92 33.20
CA ARG A 352 -10.43 -24.54 32.72
C ARG A 352 -10.44 -24.50 31.20
N GLU A 353 -9.53 -25.26 30.58
CA GLU A 353 -9.47 -25.48 29.15
C GLU A 353 -9.63 -26.97 28.89
N GLN A 354 -10.67 -27.34 28.17
CA GLN A 354 -11.00 -28.72 27.84
C GLN A 354 -10.10 -29.24 26.71
N PRO A 355 -9.79 -30.58 26.68
CA PRO A 355 -9.19 -31.14 25.48
C PRO A 355 -10.12 -31.01 24.27
N SER A 356 -9.56 -30.75 23.10
CA SER A 356 -10.29 -30.76 21.84
C SER A 356 -9.92 -31.99 20.99
N ASP A 357 -10.71 -32.23 19.96
CA ASP A 357 -10.44 -33.25 18.96
C ASP A 357 -9.07 -33.00 18.27
N ALA A 358 -8.37 -34.04 17.91
CA ALA A 358 -7.05 -34.00 17.29
C ALA A 358 -6.84 -35.19 16.35
N GLU A 359 -5.80 -35.17 15.55
CA GLU A 359 -5.33 -36.34 14.79
C GLU A 359 -4.41 -37.24 15.66
N GLN A 360 -4.29 -38.50 15.27
CA GLN A 360 -3.45 -39.45 15.95
C GLN A 360 -1.98 -38.95 15.97
N ASP A 361 -1.35 -39.00 17.15
CA ASP A 361 0.00 -38.50 17.38
C ASP A 361 0.21 -37.00 17.13
N GLU A 362 -0.83 -36.24 16.89
CA GLU A 362 -0.79 -34.76 16.85
C GLU A 362 -1.09 -34.16 18.23
N ARG A 363 -0.71 -32.91 18.43
CA ARG A 363 -0.93 -32.19 19.69
C ARG A 363 -2.39 -31.84 19.89
N ILE A 364 -2.91 -32.15 21.08
CA ILE A 364 -4.20 -31.60 21.52
C ILE A 364 -4.03 -30.11 21.76
N GLY A 365 -4.80 -29.28 21.09
CA GLY A 365 -4.74 -27.82 21.18
C GLY A 365 -6.13 -27.19 21.15
N PRO A 366 -6.37 -26.12 21.91
CA PRO A 366 -5.43 -25.36 22.74
C PRO A 366 -4.87 -26.19 23.93
N PRO A 367 -3.78 -25.71 24.59
CA PRO A 367 -3.21 -26.39 25.75
C PRO A 367 -4.26 -26.68 26.84
N VAL A 368 -4.34 -27.91 27.29
CA VAL A 368 -5.29 -28.31 28.35
C VAL A 368 -4.90 -27.65 29.67
N GLN A 369 -5.88 -27.02 30.35
CA GLN A 369 -5.64 -26.37 31.64
C GLN A 369 -6.52 -26.96 32.72
N VAL A 370 -5.90 -27.26 33.85
CA VAL A 370 -6.57 -27.76 35.09
C VAL A 370 -6.30 -26.74 36.19
N VAL A 371 -7.38 -26.32 36.87
CA VAL A 371 -7.34 -25.38 37.99
C VAL A 371 -7.66 -26.09 39.28
N VAL A 372 -6.95 -25.74 40.35
CA VAL A 372 -7.22 -26.18 41.72
C VAL A 372 -8.10 -25.14 42.40
N LEU A 373 -9.24 -25.59 42.91
CA LEU A 373 -10.25 -24.77 43.56
C LEU A 373 -10.43 -25.13 45.03
N ASP A 374 -10.82 -24.16 45.84
CA ASP A 374 -11.22 -24.36 47.23
C ASP A 374 -12.71 -24.74 47.36
N GLU A 375 -13.22 -24.78 48.61
CA GLU A 375 -14.65 -25.11 48.88
C GLU A 375 -15.62 -24.11 48.31
N ASP A 376 -15.20 -22.84 48.24
CA ASP A 376 -16.00 -21.74 47.68
C ASP A 376 -15.97 -21.66 46.14
N GLY A 377 -15.11 -22.49 45.50
CA GLY A 377 -14.90 -22.49 44.05
C GLY A 377 -13.90 -21.47 43.57
N GLU A 378 -13.18 -20.85 44.52
CA GLU A 378 -12.11 -19.87 44.19
C GLU A 378 -10.82 -20.62 43.87
N ARG A 379 -10.00 -20.05 43.02
CA ARG A 379 -8.72 -20.64 42.58
C ARG A 379 -7.68 -20.57 43.71
N VAL A 380 -7.11 -21.71 44.05
CA VAL A 380 -6.01 -21.83 45.02
C VAL A 380 -4.70 -21.47 44.35
N THR A 381 -4.19 -20.26 44.58
CA THR A 381 -2.98 -19.74 43.94
C THR A 381 -1.69 -20.15 44.65
N GLN A 382 -1.77 -20.59 45.91
CA GLN A 382 -0.62 -21.00 46.71
C GLN A 382 -0.45 -22.53 46.76
N GLY A 383 0.81 -22.97 46.77
CA GLY A 383 1.21 -24.37 46.80
C GLY A 383 1.37 -24.93 45.40
N GLY A 384 2.52 -25.48 45.06
CA GLY A 384 2.76 -26.22 43.84
C GLY A 384 2.04 -27.55 43.87
N PHE A 385 0.76 -27.62 43.46
CA PHE A 385 0.03 -28.87 43.31
C PHE A 385 0.52 -29.55 42.05
N LYS A 386 0.97 -30.81 42.19
CA LYS A 386 1.31 -31.62 41.02
C LYS A 386 0.04 -32.25 40.48
N VAL A 387 -0.44 -31.72 39.38
CA VAL A 387 -1.58 -32.28 38.66
C VAL A 387 -1.10 -33.37 37.72
N LYS A 388 -1.73 -34.53 37.79
CA LYS A 388 -1.49 -35.65 36.88
C LYS A 388 -2.67 -35.84 35.98
N LEU A 389 -2.39 -36.10 34.69
CA LEU A 389 -3.40 -36.49 33.70
C LEU A 389 -3.26 -37.94 33.30
N GLU A 390 -4.38 -38.65 33.27
CA GLU A 390 -4.50 -40.00 32.75
C GLU A 390 -5.56 -40.02 31.65
N LEU A 391 -5.32 -40.78 30.58
CA LEU A 391 -6.29 -41.02 29.54
C LEU A 391 -7.29 -42.08 30.00
N THR A 392 -8.55 -41.82 29.83
CA THR A 392 -9.66 -42.75 30.07
C THR A 392 -10.48 -42.91 28.81
N GLY A 393 -10.96 -44.11 28.50
CA GLY A 393 -11.73 -44.41 27.29
C GLY A 393 -11.70 -45.90 26.97
N SER A 394 -12.37 -46.31 25.91
CA SER A 394 -12.60 -47.73 25.57
C SER A 394 -11.49 -48.32 24.69
N ASP A 395 -10.60 -47.55 24.06
CA ASP A 395 -9.85 -48.00 22.90
C ASP A 395 -8.34 -48.25 23.12
N ASN A 396 -7.90 -48.36 24.38
CA ASN A 396 -6.52 -48.65 24.75
C ASN A 396 -5.44 -47.70 24.17
N GLY A 397 -5.81 -46.48 23.82
CA GLY A 397 -4.85 -45.42 23.47
C GLY A 397 -3.95 -45.04 24.66
N LYS A 398 -2.81 -44.47 24.37
CA LYS A 398 -1.87 -44.01 25.40
C LYS A 398 -1.69 -42.50 25.27
N LEU A 399 -1.79 -41.79 26.40
CA LEU A 399 -1.42 -40.41 26.50
C LEU A 399 0.11 -40.26 26.48
N LYS A 400 0.60 -39.48 25.53
CA LYS A 400 2.00 -39.07 25.37
C LYS A 400 2.16 -37.60 25.73
N GLY A 401 3.38 -37.17 25.95
CA GLY A 401 3.71 -35.80 26.41
C GLY A 401 3.90 -35.73 27.91
N HIS A 402 4.06 -34.53 28.44
CA HIS A 402 4.16 -34.27 29.87
C HIS A 402 2.79 -34.43 30.51
N ARG A 403 2.63 -35.40 31.35
CA ARG A 403 1.38 -35.78 32.02
C ARG A 403 1.29 -35.32 33.45
N ASP A 404 2.39 -34.81 33.99
CA ASP A 404 2.52 -34.27 35.33
C ASP A 404 3.00 -32.84 35.23
N GLU A 405 2.21 -31.88 35.71
CA GLU A 405 2.57 -30.47 35.74
C GLU A 405 2.29 -29.85 37.12
N ASP A 406 3.22 -29.03 37.57
CA ASP A 406 3.04 -28.28 38.80
C ASP A 406 2.20 -27.01 38.50
N THR A 407 1.25 -26.71 39.39
CA THR A 407 0.44 -25.51 39.22
C THR A 407 1.29 -24.23 39.39
N ARG A 408 1.06 -23.27 38.49
CA ARG A 408 1.51 -21.90 38.63
C ARG A 408 0.26 -21.04 38.79
N ASP A 409 0.20 -20.23 39.82
CA ASP A 409 -1.01 -19.48 40.16
C ASP A 409 -2.28 -20.35 40.20
N GLY A 410 -2.17 -21.56 40.67
CA GLY A 410 -3.28 -22.52 40.79
C GLY A 410 -3.72 -23.18 39.49
N VAL A 411 -3.02 -22.98 38.37
CA VAL A 411 -3.30 -23.58 37.07
C VAL A 411 -2.13 -24.46 36.63
N ALA A 412 -2.41 -25.71 36.27
CA ALA A 412 -1.49 -26.58 35.53
C ALA A 412 -1.83 -26.52 34.05
N THR A 413 -0.83 -26.29 33.19
CA THR A 413 -1.00 -26.16 31.74
C THR A 413 -0.23 -27.24 31.02
N PHE A 414 -0.90 -28.01 30.18
CA PHE A 414 -0.38 -29.13 29.43
C PHE A 414 -0.42 -28.79 27.94
N ASP A 415 0.74 -28.52 27.35
CA ASP A 415 0.86 -27.97 25.99
C ASP A 415 1.40 -28.94 24.94
N ASP A 416 1.76 -30.17 25.34
CA ASP A 416 2.39 -31.18 24.48
C ASP A 416 1.68 -32.53 24.43
N LEU A 417 0.44 -32.59 24.95
CA LEU A 417 -0.33 -33.82 25.00
C LEU A 417 -0.67 -34.35 23.61
N LYS A 418 -0.58 -35.69 23.46
CA LYS A 418 -0.93 -36.43 22.24
C LYS A 418 -1.52 -37.78 22.62
N VAL A 419 -2.35 -38.33 21.75
CA VAL A 419 -2.86 -39.71 21.90
C VAL A 419 -2.41 -40.57 20.71
N ASP A 420 -1.96 -41.79 20.97
CA ASP A 420 -1.35 -42.64 19.96
C ASP A 420 -2.31 -43.56 19.20
N ARG A 421 -3.61 -43.35 19.37
CA ARG A 421 -4.64 -44.19 18.74
C ARG A 421 -5.94 -43.42 18.57
N GLU A 422 -6.63 -43.66 17.46
CA GLU A 422 -7.99 -43.15 17.18
C GLU A 422 -8.99 -43.70 18.24
N GLY A 423 -10.03 -42.92 18.49
CA GLY A 423 -11.09 -43.29 19.44
C GLY A 423 -11.62 -42.11 20.26
N GLU A 424 -12.62 -42.38 21.06
CA GLU A 424 -13.23 -41.39 21.98
C GLU A 424 -12.59 -41.54 23.37
N TYR A 425 -12.10 -40.40 23.90
CA TYR A 425 -11.35 -40.35 25.15
C TYR A 425 -11.82 -39.24 26.08
N ARG A 426 -11.39 -39.32 27.34
CA ARG A 426 -11.45 -38.25 28.34
C ARG A 426 -10.10 -38.19 29.05
N LEU A 427 -9.76 -37.01 29.54
CA LEU A 427 -8.64 -36.85 30.47
C LEU A 427 -9.15 -36.87 31.91
N ARG A 428 -8.54 -37.66 32.77
CA ARG A 428 -8.78 -37.64 34.21
C ARG A 428 -7.65 -36.88 34.89
N ALA A 429 -8.00 -35.73 35.50
CA ALA A 429 -7.04 -34.97 36.32
C ALA A 429 -7.10 -35.44 37.79
N SER A 430 -5.93 -35.60 38.40
CA SER A 430 -5.78 -35.99 39.79
C SER A 430 -4.67 -35.20 40.47
N VAL A 431 -4.87 -34.94 41.76
CA VAL A 431 -3.89 -34.40 42.72
C VAL A 431 -4.02 -35.18 43.99
N ASP A 432 -2.89 -35.53 44.66
CA ASP A 432 -2.89 -36.29 45.89
C ASP A 432 -3.74 -35.59 46.98
N GLY A 433 -4.71 -36.30 47.50
CA GLY A 433 -5.60 -35.77 48.55
C GLY A 433 -6.86 -35.01 48.05
N LEU A 434 -7.06 -34.88 46.72
CA LEU A 434 -8.23 -34.25 46.13
C LEU A 434 -9.06 -35.26 45.30
N PRO A 435 -10.40 -35.05 45.18
CA PRO A 435 -11.20 -35.78 44.23
C PRO A 435 -10.70 -35.57 42.80
N SER A 436 -10.59 -36.65 42.00
CA SER A 436 -10.27 -36.54 40.59
C SER A 436 -11.46 -35.99 39.79
N VAL A 437 -11.20 -35.35 38.65
CA VAL A 437 -12.20 -34.83 37.72
C VAL A 437 -11.90 -35.32 36.32
N ASP A 438 -12.94 -35.67 35.57
CA ASP A 438 -12.86 -36.03 34.15
C ASP A 438 -13.18 -34.83 33.27
N SER A 439 -12.48 -34.73 32.13
CA SER A 439 -12.77 -33.74 31.10
C SER A 439 -14.06 -34.09 30.33
N ASP A 440 -14.50 -33.19 29.47
CA ASP A 440 -15.41 -33.52 28.38
C ASP A 440 -14.77 -34.59 27.48
N ALA A 441 -15.61 -35.34 26.74
CA ALA A 441 -15.12 -36.29 25.75
C ALA A 441 -14.54 -35.55 24.55
N PHE A 442 -13.49 -36.13 23.95
CA PHE A 442 -12.87 -35.65 22.71
C PHE A 442 -12.53 -36.81 21.80
N GLU A 443 -12.50 -36.61 20.51
CA GLU A 443 -12.19 -37.63 19.52
C GLU A 443 -10.79 -37.48 18.95
N ILE A 444 -10.12 -38.64 18.78
CA ILE A 444 -8.88 -38.73 18.03
C ILE A 444 -9.16 -39.43 16.72
N HIS A 445 -8.86 -38.76 15.63
CA HIS A 445 -9.04 -39.21 14.27
C HIS A 445 -7.77 -39.80 13.69
N ASP A 446 -7.91 -40.67 12.64
CA ASP A 446 -6.77 -41.30 11.95
C ASP A 446 -6.08 -40.31 10.97
#